data_a85391e046a07bcfb5212f5ff472f7bc
#
_entry.id   a85391e046a07bcfb5212f5ff472f7bc
#
_cell.length_a   1.000
_cell.length_b   1.000
_cell.length_c   1.000
_cell.angle_alpha   90.00
_cell.angle_beta   90.00
_cell.angle_gamma   90.00
#
_symmetry.space_group_name_H-M   'P 1'
#
loop_
_entity.id
_entity.type
_entity.pdbx_description
1 polymer ?
#
loop_
_entity_poly.entity_id
_entity_poly.type
_entity_poly.pdbx_seq_one_letter_code
_entity_poly.pdbx_strand_id
1 'polypeptide(L)'
;MLDLILGNFEKLKEIFFLIFISISLRIILEVFGQHWIKTIAHTSTLVVLPIITYVITNVISGNIALSIGMVGALSIVRFRNPVRSPLELSVYFAAITMGISASVNIKWAIFLFLSILIVVIIFLLLQILSRQLLKKEFFNVSFTEGNNLSTLTVILMRENMDLNESKYLNTKISTDNEIRYTLISSNFENLKNLIDEINKKDKSVISYQL
;
A
#
# COMPACT_ATOMS: atom_id res chain seq x y z
N MET A 1 15.91 -36.87 4.00
CA MET A 1 15.13 -35.66 4.33
C MET A 1 15.60 -35.00 5.63
N LEU A 2 15.79 -35.77 6.73
CA LEU A 2 16.31 -35.24 8.00
C LEU A 2 17.73 -34.67 7.85
N ASP A 3 18.63 -35.35 7.14
CA ASP A 3 20.02 -34.92 6.91
C ASP A 3 20.08 -33.61 6.09
N LEU A 4 19.13 -33.42 5.17
CA LEU A 4 19.00 -32.18 4.38
C LEU A 4 18.54 -31.01 5.25
N ILE A 5 17.69 -31.26 6.24
CA ILE A 5 17.24 -30.25 7.20
C ILE A 5 18.37 -29.93 8.21
N LEU A 6 19.05 -30.93 8.73
CA LEU A 6 20.14 -30.76 9.68
C LEU A 6 21.35 -30.05 9.07
N GLY A 7 21.69 -30.36 7.81
CA GLY A 7 22.79 -29.72 7.07
C GLY A 7 22.52 -28.28 6.69
N ASN A 8 21.23 -27.83 6.68
CA ASN A 8 20.85 -26.48 6.36
C ASN A 8 20.19 -25.73 7.54
N PHE A 9 20.42 -26.17 8.75
CA PHE A 9 19.79 -25.62 9.96
C PHE A 9 20.06 -24.11 10.12
N GLU A 10 21.25 -23.63 9.78
CA GLU A 10 21.59 -22.22 9.80
C GLU A 10 20.75 -21.42 8.78
N LYS A 11 20.61 -21.94 7.56
CA LYS A 11 19.78 -21.31 6.51
C LYS A 11 18.29 -21.28 6.91
N LEU A 12 17.82 -22.30 7.62
CA LEU A 12 16.46 -22.34 8.13
C LEU A 12 16.22 -21.25 9.17
N LYS A 13 17.18 -21.02 10.07
CA LYS A 13 17.12 -19.89 11.03
C LYS A 13 17.04 -18.54 10.33
N GLU A 14 17.83 -18.35 9.27
CA GLU A 14 17.80 -17.10 8.48
C GLU A 14 16.44 -16.88 7.80
N ILE A 15 15.81 -17.95 7.28
CA ILE A 15 14.46 -17.88 6.71
C ILE A 15 13.43 -17.52 7.79
N PHE A 16 13.47 -18.15 8.98
CA PHE A 16 12.58 -17.78 10.08
C PHE A 16 12.77 -16.33 10.50
N PHE A 17 14.00 -15.85 10.51
CA PHE A 17 14.30 -14.47 10.82
C PHE A 17 13.76 -13.50 9.76
N LEU A 18 13.84 -13.84 8.46
CA LEU A 18 13.23 -13.07 7.38
C LEU A 18 11.70 -13.00 7.51
N ILE A 19 11.05 -14.10 7.88
CA ILE A 19 9.62 -14.13 8.15
C ILE A 19 9.28 -13.15 9.29
N PHE A 20 10.05 -13.21 10.39
CA PHE A 20 9.85 -12.34 11.55
C PHE A 20 10.00 -10.86 11.19
N ILE A 21 11.05 -10.48 10.43
CA ILE A 21 11.27 -9.11 9.95
C ILE A 21 10.12 -8.67 9.05
N SER A 22 9.67 -9.51 8.12
CA SER A 22 8.59 -9.19 7.19
C SER A 22 7.26 -8.95 7.91
N ILE A 23 6.94 -9.77 8.91
CA ILE A 23 5.76 -9.58 9.76
C ILE A 23 5.89 -8.29 10.58
N SER A 24 7.07 -8.00 11.13
CA SER A 24 7.32 -6.75 11.86
C SER A 24 7.14 -5.53 10.97
N LEU A 25 7.66 -5.57 9.75
CA LEU A 25 7.48 -4.51 8.75
C LEU A 25 6.00 -4.32 8.40
N ARG A 26 5.25 -5.40 8.23
CA ARG A 26 3.81 -5.36 8.00
C ARG A 26 3.08 -4.63 9.14
N ILE A 27 3.38 -4.96 10.39
CA ILE A 27 2.76 -4.34 11.56
C ILE A 27 3.10 -2.84 11.61
N ILE A 28 4.34 -2.46 11.35
CA ILE A 28 4.79 -1.07 11.31
C ILE A 28 4.00 -0.28 10.27
N LEU A 29 3.83 -0.82 9.05
CA LEU A 29 3.07 -0.18 7.97
C LEU A 29 1.58 -0.05 8.32
N GLU A 30 1.00 -1.03 9.02
CA GLU A 30 -0.38 -0.96 9.50
C GLU A 30 -0.57 0.16 10.54
N VAL A 31 0.37 0.31 11.48
CA VAL A 31 0.38 1.40 12.46
C VAL A 31 0.55 2.76 11.76
N PHE A 32 1.32 2.81 10.67
CA PHE A 32 1.48 4.01 9.82
C PHE A 32 0.21 4.37 9.03
N GLY A 33 -0.88 3.61 9.20
CA GLY A 33 -2.18 3.89 8.57
C GLY A 33 -2.30 3.39 7.13
N GLN A 34 -1.41 2.50 6.69
CA GLN A 34 -1.48 1.92 5.35
C GLN A 34 -2.48 0.77 5.30
N HIS A 35 -3.69 1.06 4.81
CA HIS A 35 -4.78 0.07 4.80
C HIS A 35 -4.61 -1.03 3.75
N TRP A 36 -3.89 -0.79 2.65
CA TRP A 36 -3.68 -1.78 1.58
C TRP A 36 -2.98 -3.05 2.07
N ILE A 37 -2.11 -2.94 3.09
CA ILE A 37 -1.36 -4.07 3.65
C ILE A 37 -2.25 -5.09 4.40
N LYS A 38 -3.49 -4.73 4.76
CA LYS A 38 -4.42 -5.61 5.49
C LYS A 38 -4.93 -6.77 4.66
N THR A 39 -4.83 -6.69 3.34
CA THR A 39 -5.25 -7.77 2.45
C THR A 39 -4.28 -8.96 2.57
N ILE A 40 -4.82 -10.17 2.63
CA ILE A 40 -4.04 -11.42 2.71
C ILE A 40 -3.03 -11.50 1.56
N ALA A 41 -3.43 -11.10 0.34
CA ALA A 41 -2.57 -11.10 -0.83
C ALA A 41 -1.30 -10.27 -0.62
N HIS A 42 -1.42 -9.02 -0.18
CA HIS A 42 -0.27 -8.13 0.05
C HIS A 42 0.60 -8.61 1.22
N THR A 43 -0.02 -9.07 2.31
CA THR A 43 0.71 -9.66 3.45
C THR A 43 1.50 -10.90 3.04
N SER A 44 0.88 -11.81 2.28
CA SER A 44 1.56 -13.02 1.79
C SER A 44 2.71 -12.68 0.86
N THR A 45 2.51 -11.74 -0.07
CA THR A 45 3.56 -11.28 -0.98
C THR A 45 4.75 -10.71 -0.18
N LEU A 46 4.49 -9.89 0.84
CA LEU A 46 5.53 -9.26 1.64
C LEU A 46 6.38 -10.29 2.42
N VAL A 47 5.78 -11.40 2.86
CA VAL A 47 6.48 -12.47 3.59
C VAL A 47 7.20 -13.43 2.64
N VAL A 48 6.56 -13.80 1.53
CA VAL A 48 7.09 -14.80 0.59
C VAL A 48 8.22 -14.24 -0.27
N LEU A 49 8.16 -12.96 -0.63
CA LEU A 49 9.10 -12.33 -1.56
C LEU A 49 10.55 -12.37 -1.06
N PRO A 50 10.89 -12.01 0.20
CA PRO A 50 12.26 -12.12 0.70
C PRO A 50 12.75 -13.56 0.81
N ILE A 51 11.86 -14.53 1.06
CA ILE A 51 12.23 -15.96 1.09
C ILE A 51 12.63 -16.41 -0.31
N ILE A 52 11.82 -16.07 -1.32
CA ILE A 52 12.13 -16.42 -2.72
C ILE A 52 13.47 -15.81 -3.14
N THR A 53 13.67 -14.51 -2.88
CA THR A 53 14.91 -13.82 -3.26
C THR A 53 16.12 -14.34 -2.50
N TYR A 54 15.99 -14.68 -1.22
CA TYR A 54 17.02 -15.35 -0.43
C TYR A 54 17.44 -16.68 -1.05
N VAL A 55 16.46 -17.55 -1.36
CA VAL A 55 16.73 -18.87 -1.94
C VAL A 55 17.38 -18.74 -3.33
N ILE A 56 16.81 -17.88 -4.20
CA ILE A 56 17.37 -17.63 -5.53
C ILE A 56 18.82 -17.17 -5.43
N THR A 57 19.11 -16.18 -4.59
CA THR A 57 20.45 -15.62 -4.44
C THR A 57 21.44 -16.67 -3.93
N ASN A 58 21.05 -17.53 -2.98
CA ASN A 58 21.88 -18.62 -2.52
C ASN A 58 22.17 -19.65 -3.62
N VAL A 59 21.18 -19.95 -4.49
CA VAL A 59 21.33 -20.92 -5.57
C VAL A 59 22.25 -20.40 -6.68
N ILE A 60 22.14 -19.11 -7.02
CA ILE A 60 22.98 -18.51 -8.08
C ILE A 60 24.36 -18.10 -7.59
N SER A 61 24.56 -18.00 -6.27
CA SER A 61 25.85 -17.63 -5.68
C SER A 61 26.91 -18.65 -6.05
N GLY A 62 28.00 -18.15 -6.63
CA GLY A 62 29.13 -19.00 -7.07
C GLY A 62 29.00 -19.59 -8.49
N ASN A 63 27.90 -19.35 -9.21
CA ASN A 63 27.74 -19.84 -10.59
C ASN A 63 27.34 -18.69 -11.54
N ILE A 64 28.33 -18.16 -12.27
CA ILE A 64 28.17 -17.03 -13.18
C ILE A 64 27.18 -17.37 -14.33
N ALA A 65 27.25 -18.57 -14.88
CA ALA A 65 26.37 -18.98 -15.97
C ALA A 65 24.91 -19.01 -15.53
N LEU A 66 24.64 -19.54 -14.32
CA LEU A 66 23.30 -19.56 -13.74
C LEU A 66 22.80 -18.14 -13.41
N SER A 67 23.68 -17.25 -12.94
CA SER A 67 23.33 -15.84 -12.67
C SER A 67 22.88 -15.13 -13.94
N ILE A 68 23.61 -15.28 -15.03
CA ILE A 68 23.24 -14.67 -16.35
C ILE A 68 21.94 -15.27 -16.87
N GLY A 69 21.78 -16.59 -16.79
CA GLY A 69 20.55 -17.27 -17.19
C GLY A 69 19.32 -16.80 -16.41
N MET A 70 19.47 -16.57 -15.11
CA MET A 70 18.40 -16.06 -14.24
C MET A 70 18.00 -14.62 -14.59
N VAL A 71 18.97 -13.74 -14.89
CA VAL A 71 18.68 -12.37 -15.35
C VAL A 71 17.88 -12.41 -16.64
N GLY A 72 18.26 -13.29 -17.60
CA GLY A 72 17.50 -13.49 -18.82
C GLY A 72 16.08 -14.00 -18.57
N ALA A 73 15.90 -14.97 -17.67
CA ALA A 73 14.61 -15.52 -17.34
C ALA A 73 13.70 -14.48 -16.65
N LEU A 74 14.24 -13.68 -15.74
CA LEU A 74 13.50 -12.64 -15.03
C LEU A 74 13.06 -11.49 -15.96
N SER A 75 13.83 -11.20 -17.02
CA SER A 75 13.44 -10.15 -17.98
C SER A 75 12.21 -10.52 -18.82
N ILE A 76 11.83 -11.80 -18.90
CA ILE A 76 10.61 -12.26 -19.57
C ILE A 76 9.39 -12.14 -18.67
N VAL A 77 9.58 -12.07 -17.35
CA VAL A 77 8.49 -11.98 -16.39
C VAL A 77 7.87 -10.59 -16.43
N ARG A 78 6.71 -10.50 -17.06
CA ARG A 78 5.93 -9.27 -17.14
C ARG A 78 4.87 -9.26 -16.02
N PHE A 79 4.96 -8.32 -15.12
CA PHE A 79 3.86 -8.08 -14.16
C PHE A 79 2.63 -7.56 -14.91
N ARG A 80 1.54 -8.32 -14.88
CA ARG A 80 0.28 -7.94 -15.52
C ARG A 80 -0.46 -6.83 -14.79
N ASN A 81 -0.30 -6.75 -13.47
CA ASN A 81 -0.94 -5.75 -12.64
C ASN A 81 0.10 -4.72 -12.21
N PRO A 82 -0.05 -3.45 -12.61
CA PRO A 82 0.81 -2.40 -12.09
C PRO A 82 0.60 -2.25 -10.58
N VAL A 83 1.69 -2.02 -9.85
CA VAL A 83 1.64 -1.65 -8.44
C VAL A 83 0.89 -0.33 -8.33
N ARG A 84 -0.07 -0.24 -7.42
CA ARG A 84 -1.01 0.89 -7.36
C ARG A 84 -0.39 2.16 -6.79
N SER A 85 0.60 2.03 -5.89
CA SER A 85 1.22 3.18 -5.24
C SER A 85 2.75 3.09 -5.24
N PRO A 86 3.46 4.24 -5.29
CA PRO A 86 4.91 4.30 -5.16
C PRO A 86 5.42 3.70 -3.85
N LEU A 87 4.66 3.86 -2.76
CA LEU A 87 5.01 3.30 -1.45
C LEU A 87 4.95 1.78 -1.46
N GLU A 88 3.88 1.20 -2.02
CA GLU A 88 3.74 -0.24 -2.18
C GLU A 88 4.91 -0.84 -2.95
N LEU A 89 5.30 -0.19 -4.07
CA LEU A 89 6.45 -0.58 -4.87
C LEU A 89 7.74 -0.55 -4.03
N SER A 90 7.97 0.53 -3.27
CA SER A 90 9.15 0.70 -2.44
C SER A 90 9.24 -0.37 -1.34
N VAL A 91 8.11 -0.75 -0.73
CA VAL A 91 8.04 -1.80 0.29
C VAL A 91 8.38 -3.17 -0.30
N TYR A 92 7.89 -3.50 -1.51
CA TYR A 92 8.26 -4.75 -2.16
C TYR A 92 9.74 -4.78 -2.58
N PHE A 93 10.30 -3.66 -3.07
CA PHE A 93 11.74 -3.56 -3.32
C PHE A 93 12.56 -3.74 -2.05
N ALA A 94 12.13 -3.18 -0.93
CA ALA A 94 12.77 -3.39 0.36
C ALA A 94 12.74 -4.88 0.77
N ALA A 95 11.63 -5.58 0.58
CA ALA A 95 11.50 -7.00 0.86
C ALA A 95 12.44 -7.85 -0.03
N ILE A 96 12.53 -7.56 -1.32
CA ILE A 96 13.49 -8.19 -2.25
C ILE A 96 14.93 -7.99 -1.75
N THR A 97 15.27 -6.73 -1.45
CA THR A 97 16.63 -6.37 -1.00
C THR A 97 16.98 -7.03 0.33
N MET A 98 16.01 -7.18 1.26
CA MET A 98 16.20 -7.91 2.52
C MET A 98 16.58 -9.38 2.27
N GLY A 99 15.90 -10.06 1.34
CA GLY A 99 16.21 -11.44 0.98
C GLY A 99 17.60 -11.57 0.36
N ILE A 100 17.97 -10.70 -0.58
CA ILE A 100 19.31 -10.67 -1.17
C ILE A 100 20.38 -10.38 -0.10
N SER A 101 20.16 -9.40 0.75
CA SER A 101 21.10 -9.01 1.80
C SER A 101 21.32 -10.13 2.82
N ALA A 102 20.27 -10.83 3.20
CA ALA A 102 20.34 -11.96 4.12
C ALA A 102 21.14 -13.13 3.53
N SER A 103 21.08 -13.36 2.21
CA SER A 103 21.84 -14.43 1.57
C SER A 103 23.36 -14.18 1.58
N VAL A 104 23.77 -12.90 1.65
CA VAL A 104 25.18 -12.52 1.79
C VAL A 104 25.59 -12.51 3.26
N ASN A 105 24.84 -11.80 4.09
CA ASN A 105 25.02 -11.79 5.55
C ASN A 105 23.76 -11.21 6.20
N ILE A 106 23.22 -11.92 7.17
CA ILE A 106 22.01 -11.54 7.90
C ILE A 106 22.11 -10.14 8.55
N LYS A 107 23.32 -9.70 8.91
CA LYS A 107 23.56 -8.36 9.48
C LYS A 107 23.14 -7.24 8.52
N TRP A 108 23.30 -7.41 7.22
CA TRP A 108 22.87 -6.43 6.22
C TRP A 108 21.36 -6.32 6.13
N ALA A 109 20.65 -7.45 6.25
CA ALA A 109 19.19 -7.44 6.31
C ALA A 109 18.65 -6.73 7.56
N ILE A 110 19.31 -6.93 8.70
CA ILE A 110 19.00 -6.21 9.95
C ILE A 110 19.26 -4.71 9.78
N PHE A 111 20.40 -4.34 9.21
CA PHE A 111 20.74 -2.93 8.98
C PHE A 111 19.72 -2.25 8.06
N LEU A 112 19.30 -2.91 6.98
CA LEU A 112 18.26 -2.40 6.08
C LEU A 112 16.92 -2.21 6.81
N PHE A 113 16.50 -3.20 7.59
CA PHE A 113 15.28 -3.13 8.38
C PHE A 113 15.30 -1.97 9.38
N LEU A 114 16.40 -1.82 10.13
CA LEU A 114 16.56 -0.69 11.06
C LEU A 114 16.55 0.67 10.35
N SER A 115 17.17 0.76 9.18
CA SER A 115 17.14 1.98 8.37
C SER A 115 15.73 2.37 7.96
N ILE A 116 14.94 1.40 7.49
CA ILE A 116 13.52 1.62 7.13
C ILE A 116 12.72 2.04 8.37
N LEU A 117 12.94 1.38 9.50
CA LEU A 117 12.27 1.69 10.76
C LEU A 117 12.55 3.12 11.20
N ILE A 118 13.81 3.57 11.13
CA ILE A 118 14.21 4.96 11.43
C ILE A 118 13.47 5.95 10.53
N VAL A 119 13.41 5.70 9.22
CA VAL A 119 12.70 6.57 8.28
C VAL A 119 11.22 6.65 8.62
N VAL A 120 10.57 5.52 8.91
CA VAL A 120 9.15 5.48 9.30
C VAL A 120 8.92 6.26 10.60
N ILE A 121 9.79 6.11 11.60
CA ILE A 121 9.71 6.85 12.87
C ILE A 121 9.84 8.36 12.61
N ILE A 122 10.79 8.79 11.78
CA ILE A 122 10.96 10.20 11.43
C ILE A 122 9.68 10.74 10.80
N PHE A 123 9.06 10.04 9.87
CA PHE A 123 7.79 10.48 9.27
C PHE A 123 6.65 10.55 10.29
N LEU A 124 6.55 9.58 11.21
CA LEU A 124 5.57 9.62 12.30
C LEU A 124 5.78 10.84 13.22
N LEU A 125 7.02 11.11 13.60
CA LEU A 125 7.36 12.28 14.42
C LEU A 125 7.03 13.59 13.71
N LEU A 126 7.36 13.71 12.42
CA LEU A 126 7.02 14.88 11.61
C LEU A 126 5.51 15.08 11.52
N GLN A 127 4.74 14.02 11.36
CA GLN A 127 3.27 14.07 11.32
C GLN A 127 2.67 14.54 12.65
N ILE A 128 3.17 14.01 13.79
CA ILE A 128 2.71 14.40 15.12
C ILE A 128 3.06 15.87 15.38
N LEU A 129 4.28 16.27 15.07
CA LEU A 129 4.77 17.64 15.28
C LEU A 129 4.00 18.66 14.42
N SER A 130 3.71 18.31 13.17
CA SER A 130 2.91 19.13 12.26
C SER A 130 1.48 19.33 12.78
N ARG A 131 0.87 18.26 13.30
CA ARG A 131 -0.49 18.31 13.84
C ARG A 131 -0.58 19.20 15.09
N GLN A 132 0.46 19.21 15.93
CA GLN A 132 0.51 20.02 17.15
C GLN A 132 0.88 21.49 16.89
N LEU A 133 1.84 21.76 16.00
CA LEU A 133 2.38 23.10 15.78
C LEU A 133 1.64 23.89 14.69
N LEU A 134 1.26 23.27 13.59
CA LEU A 134 0.74 23.97 12.40
C LEU A 134 -0.78 23.82 12.22
N LYS A 135 -1.47 22.96 13.01
CA LYS A 135 -2.92 22.62 12.80
C LYS A 135 -3.28 22.26 11.35
N LYS A 136 -2.30 21.94 10.52
CA LYS A 136 -2.45 21.50 9.13
C LYS A 136 -1.82 20.13 8.97
N GLU A 137 -2.47 19.24 8.25
CA GLU A 137 -1.88 17.96 7.86
C GLU A 137 -0.80 18.22 6.82
N PHE A 138 0.44 17.82 7.12
CA PHE A 138 1.60 18.02 6.24
C PHE A 138 1.55 17.10 5.02
N PHE A 139 0.92 15.93 5.16
CA PHE A 139 0.74 14.98 4.09
C PHE A 139 -0.74 14.93 3.71
N ASN A 140 -1.07 15.45 2.53
CA ASN A 140 -2.37 15.19 1.94
C ASN A 140 -2.47 13.71 1.62
N VAL A 141 -3.57 13.08 2.06
CA VAL A 141 -3.92 11.72 1.62
C VAL A 141 -4.10 11.77 0.11
N SER A 142 -3.18 11.17 -0.64
CA SER A 142 -3.29 11.08 -2.08
C SER A 142 -4.48 10.19 -2.42
N PHE A 143 -5.47 10.75 -3.14
CA PHE A 143 -6.70 10.04 -3.50
C PHE A 143 -6.48 8.86 -4.45
N THR A 144 -5.29 8.75 -5.04
CA THR A 144 -4.88 7.69 -5.98
C THR A 144 -4.28 6.45 -5.31
N GLU A 145 -3.89 6.55 -4.05
CA GLU A 145 -3.22 5.46 -3.34
C GLU A 145 -4.23 4.63 -2.55
N GLY A 146 -4.85 3.62 -3.19
CA GLY A 146 -5.39 2.42 -2.54
C GLY A 146 -6.18 2.52 -1.23
N ASN A 147 -6.43 3.72 -0.73
CA ASN A 147 -7.37 3.96 0.34
C ASN A 147 -8.77 3.71 -0.22
N ASN A 148 -9.54 2.88 0.46
CA ASN A 148 -10.95 2.65 0.18
C ASN A 148 -11.74 3.95 0.43
N LEU A 149 -11.52 4.95 -0.42
CA LEU A 149 -12.34 6.14 -0.46
C LEU A 149 -13.59 5.75 -1.24
N SER A 150 -14.69 5.73 -0.55
CA SER A 150 -15.98 5.60 -1.18
C SER A 150 -16.23 6.87 -2.00
N THR A 151 -16.50 6.70 -3.28
CA THR A 151 -16.87 7.78 -4.18
C THR A 151 -18.36 7.72 -4.42
N LEU A 152 -19.02 8.85 -4.22
CA LEU A 152 -20.42 9.02 -4.53
C LEU A 152 -20.54 10.00 -5.68
N THR A 153 -21.09 9.55 -6.80
CA THR A 153 -21.44 10.42 -7.93
C THR A 153 -22.94 10.65 -7.93
N VAL A 154 -23.35 11.90 -7.81
CA VAL A 154 -24.76 12.33 -7.85
C VAL A 154 -24.96 13.19 -9.09
N ILE A 155 -25.98 12.86 -9.87
CA ILE A 155 -26.36 13.61 -11.08
C ILE A 155 -27.68 14.29 -10.82
N LEU A 156 -27.71 15.62 -10.96
CA LEU A 156 -28.86 16.48 -10.74
C LEU A 156 -29.16 17.30 -11.98
N MET A 157 -30.43 17.67 -12.19
CA MET A 157 -30.84 18.62 -13.23
C MET A 157 -30.66 20.08 -12.82
N ARG A 158 -30.53 20.34 -11.52
CA ARG A 158 -30.40 21.70 -10.97
C ARG A 158 -29.28 21.76 -9.95
N GLU A 159 -28.75 22.93 -9.77
CA GLU A 159 -27.72 23.18 -8.76
C GLU A 159 -28.29 23.03 -7.36
N ASN A 160 -27.56 22.28 -6.51
CA ASN A 160 -27.90 22.07 -5.11
C ASN A 160 -26.84 22.73 -4.22
N MET A 161 -27.27 23.71 -3.42
CA MET A 161 -26.40 24.49 -2.54
C MET A 161 -25.79 23.61 -1.44
N ASP A 162 -26.54 22.67 -0.88
CA ASP A 162 -26.07 21.79 0.18
C ASP A 162 -24.89 20.92 -0.29
N LEU A 163 -24.90 20.52 -1.58
CA LEU A 163 -23.79 19.77 -2.19
C LEU A 163 -22.58 20.66 -2.51
N ASN A 164 -22.83 21.92 -2.92
CA ASN A 164 -21.73 22.85 -3.20
C ASN A 164 -20.92 23.18 -1.94
N GLU A 165 -21.57 23.27 -0.79
CA GLU A 165 -20.93 23.58 0.51
C GLU A 165 -20.48 22.32 1.27
N SER A 166 -20.74 21.14 0.71
CA SER A 166 -20.40 19.87 1.36
C SER A 166 -18.89 19.71 1.50
N LYS A 167 -18.46 19.39 2.72
CA LYS A 167 -17.05 19.04 3.04
C LYS A 167 -16.52 17.87 2.21
N TYR A 168 -17.40 17.05 1.65
CA TYR A 168 -17.06 15.85 0.88
C TYR A 168 -16.97 16.10 -0.61
N LEU A 169 -17.28 17.31 -1.10
CA LEU A 169 -17.24 17.64 -2.52
C LEU A 169 -15.81 17.66 -3.04
N ASN A 170 -15.55 16.81 -4.03
CA ASN A 170 -14.27 16.75 -4.71
C ASN A 170 -14.31 17.44 -6.08
N THR A 171 -15.33 17.14 -6.89
CA THR A 171 -15.44 17.68 -8.24
C THR A 171 -16.90 17.98 -8.58
N LYS A 172 -17.12 19.12 -9.25
CA LYS A 172 -18.38 19.52 -9.84
C LYS A 172 -18.18 19.73 -11.33
N ILE A 173 -18.95 19.03 -12.14
CA ILE A 173 -18.98 19.16 -13.60
C ILE A 173 -20.38 19.58 -13.97
N SER A 174 -20.52 20.77 -14.57
CA SER A 174 -21.79 21.29 -15.07
C SER A 174 -21.80 21.15 -16.58
N THR A 175 -22.84 20.52 -17.11
CA THR A 175 -23.15 20.40 -18.54
C THR A 175 -24.52 21.06 -18.79
N ASP A 176 -24.87 21.35 -20.02
CA ASP A 176 -26.08 22.09 -20.34
C ASP A 176 -27.37 21.45 -19.78
N ASN A 177 -27.41 20.13 -19.59
CA ASN A 177 -28.61 19.40 -19.16
C ASN A 177 -28.45 18.70 -17.79
N GLU A 178 -27.24 18.60 -17.24
CA GLU A 178 -26.99 17.89 -15.99
C GLU A 178 -25.80 18.46 -15.22
N ILE A 179 -25.86 18.38 -13.91
CA ILE A 179 -24.76 18.74 -13.02
C ILE A 179 -24.33 17.48 -12.27
N ARG A 180 -23.06 17.12 -12.43
CA ARG A 180 -22.46 15.96 -11.80
C ARG A 180 -21.60 16.39 -10.61
N TYR A 181 -21.96 15.91 -9.44
CA TYR A 181 -21.21 16.08 -8.20
C TYR A 181 -20.49 14.79 -7.87
N THR A 182 -19.18 14.83 -7.69
CA THR A 182 -18.40 13.71 -7.19
C THR A 182 -17.96 14.00 -5.77
N LEU A 183 -18.51 13.27 -4.82
CA LEU A 183 -18.18 13.37 -3.40
C LEU A 183 -17.29 12.20 -3.00
N ILE A 184 -16.37 12.45 -2.07
CA ILE A 184 -15.41 11.46 -1.62
C ILE A 184 -15.36 11.48 -0.08
N SER A 185 -15.41 10.29 0.52
CA SER A 185 -15.26 10.11 1.97
C SER A 185 -14.53 8.82 2.27
N SER A 186 -13.74 8.84 3.35
CA SER A 186 -13.11 7.64 3.91
C SER A 186 -14.11 6.74 4.65
N ASN A 187 -15.30 7.24 4.97
CA ASN A 187 -16.35 6.48 5.61
C ASN A 187 -17.58 6.41 4.71
N PHE A 188 -17.92 5.19 4.27
CA PHE A 188 -19.09 4.91 3.43
C PHE A 188 -20.42 5.37 4.06
N GLU A 189 -20.57 5.22 5.38
CA GLU A 189 -21.80 5.62 6.08
C GLU A 189 -22.08 7.12 5.99
N ASN A 190 -21.03 7.95 5.98
CA ASN A 190 -21.19 9.40 5.85
C ASN A 190 -21.78 9.77 4.50
N LEU A 191 -21.34 9.10 3.43
CA LEU A 191 -21.89 9.34 2.08
C LEU A 191 -23.31 8.80 1.95
N LYS A 192 -23.60 7.64 2.55
CA LYS A 192 -24.93 7.05 2.57
C LYS A 192 -25.94 7.94 3.29
N ASN A 193 -25.60 8.46 4.47
CA ASN A 193 -26.44 9.36 5.24
C ASN A 193 -26.71 10.66 4.45
N LEU A 194 -25.71 11.16 3.75
CA LEU A 194 -25.82 12.36 2.91
C LEU A 194 -26.74 12.13 1.71
N ILE A 195 -26.68 10.95 1.06
CA ILE A 195 -27.64 10.58 0.00
C ILE A 195 -29.05 10.53 0.55
N ASP A 196 -29.25 9.88 1.68
CA ASP A 196 -30.58 9.72 2.29
C ASP A 196 -31.20 11.07 2.67
N GLU A 197 -30.35 12.03 3.08
CA GLU A 197 -30.77 13.41 3.37
C GLU A 197 -31.14 14.18 2.11
N ILE A 198 -30.34 14.05 1.03
CA ILE A 198 -30.60 14.70 -0.26
C ILE A 198 -31.87 14.14 -0.90
N ASN A 199 -32.02 12.82 -0.94
CA ASN A 199 -33.21 12.17 -1.52
C ASN A 199 -34.52 12.54 -0.80
N LYS A 200 -34.44 12.91 0.48
CA LYS A 200 -35.59 13.42 1.24
C LYS A 200 -35.94 14.86 0.91
N LYS A 201 -34.93 15.69 0.63
CA LYS A 201 -35.09 17.12 0.39
C LYS A 201 -35.30 17.46 -1.10
N ASP A 202 -34.69 16.73 -2.00
CA ASP A 202 -34.65 17.07 -3.42
C ASP A 202 -34.98 15.87 -4.30
N LYS A 203 -36.14 15.95 -4.97
CA LYS A 203 -36.61 14.92 -5.91
C LYS A 203 -35.98 15.04 -7.32
N SER A 204 -35.03 15.95 -7.51
CA SER A 204 -34.36 16.19 -8.80
C SER A 204 -33.16 15.26 -9.06
N VAL A 205 -32.89 14.30 -8.18
CA VAL A 205 -31.84 13.30 -8.34
C VAL A 205 -32.18 12.38 -9.51
N ILE A 206 -31.38 12.43 -10.59
CA ILE A 206 -31.57 11.56 -11.78
C ILE A 206 -30.99 10.17 -11.50
N SER A 207 -29.76 10.12 -10.96
CA SER A 207 -29.08 8.88 -10.63
C SER A 207 -27.98 9.13 -9.61
N TYR A 208 -27.66 8.08 -8.84
CA TYR A 208 -26.47 8.07 -8.00
C TYR A 208 -25.74 6.75 -8.15
N GLN A 209 -24.43 6.81 -8.05
CA GLN A 209 -23.55 5.65 -8.06
C GLN A 209 -22.58 5.74 -6.88
N LEU A 210 -22.60 4.70 -6.06
CA LEU A 210 -21.80 4.53 -4.85
C LEU A 210 -20.60 3.61 -5.12
#